data_34e3a7eff9dd06579127fc4c12d48078
#
_entry.id   34e3a7eff9dd06579127fc4c12d48078
#
_cell.length_a   1.000
_cell.length_b   1.000
_cell.length_c   1.000
_cell.angle_alpha   90.00
_cell.angle_beta   90.00
_cell.angle_gamma   90.00
#
_symmetry.space_group_name_H-M   'P 1'
#
loop_
_entity.id
_entity.type
_entity.pdbx_description
1 polymer ?
#
loop_
_entity_poly.entity_id
_entity_poly.type
_entity_poly.pdbx_seq_one_letter_code
_entity_poly.pdbx_strand_id
1 'polypeptide(L)'
;MGFRHPVLLIHGINDTEAVFHSMSRYLTRLGCSVYSLSLTPNNGHLGLEYLAVQVSNYVASTFSPGQPFDLVGFSMGGIVSRYYVQRLGGLAQVKRFVTIASPHQGTWIAYGSERPGCRQMRPGSDFLQDLNQDAEILSRLDFTSIWTPLDLMIVPANSSLMPVGQSVPIWVPSHAWMVSHPQSLQAVASCLQTPLQVSVPSDRPLEQSRDRQKWPLDGSRT
;
A
#
# COMPACT_ATOMS: atom_id res chain seq x y z
N MET A 1 9.83 19.15 -12.71
CA MET A 1 10.60 18.21 -11.85
C MET A 1 10.49 16.83 -12.48
N GLY A 2 11.58 16.04 -12.49
CA GLY A 2 11.59 14.69 -13.10
C GLY A 2 11.39 13.58 -12.05
N PHE A 3 11.10 12.36 -12.53
CA PHE A 3 11.09 11.19 -11.68
C PHE A 3 12.49 10.89 -11.14
N ARG A 4 12.58 10.53 -9.86
CA ARG A 4 13.87 10.26 -9.20
C ARG A 4 14.17 8.76 -9.15
N HIS A 5 13.15 7.93 -9.14
CA HIS A 5 13.24 6.48 -8.98
C HIS A 5 12.46 5.76 -10.07
N PRO A 6 12.86 4.53 -10.43
CA PRO A 6 11.98 3.67 -11.22
C PRO A 6 10.71 3.34 -10.41
N VAL A 7 9.63 3.02 -11.11
CA VAL A 7 8.36 2.63 -10.51
C VAL A 7 8.03 1.17 -10.82
N LEU A 8 7.58 0.42 -9.82
CA LEU A 8 7.06 -0.93 -9.95
C LEU A 8 5.54 -0.90 -9.79
N LEU A 9 4.81 -1.48 -10.77
CA LEU A 9 3.34 -1.55 -10.81
C LEU A 9 2.87 -2.97 -10.50
N ILE A 10 1.94 -3.12 -9.54
CA ILE A 10 1.37 -4.41 -9.10
C ILE A 10 -0.14 -4.40 -9.33
N HIS A 11 -0.62 -5.31 -10.17
CA HIS A 11 -2.01 -5.40 -10.63
C HIS A 11 -2.98 -6.02 -9.61
N GLY A 12 -4.27 -5.90 -9.89
CA GLY A 12 -5.37 -6.43 -9.10
C GLY A 12 -5.70 -7.90 -9.38
N ILE A 13 -6.78 -8.39 -8.72
CA ILE A 13 -7.28 -9.75 -8.91
C ILE A 13 -7.80 -9.92 -10.34
N ASN A 14 -7.55 -11.10 -10.94
CA ASN A 14 -7.91 -11.47 -12.32
C ASN A 14 -7.28 -10.59 -13.42
N ASP A 15 -6.33 -9.72 -13.07
CA ASP A 15 -5.55 -8.90 -14.01
C ASP A 15 -4.17 -9.50 -14.28
N THR A 16 -3.43 -8.84 -15.16
CA THR A 16 -2.00 -9.02 -15.42
C THR A 16 -1.35 -7.63 -15.52
N GLU A 17 -0.03 -7.57 -15.74
CA GLU A 17 0.63 -6.30 -16.01
C GLU A 17 0.02 -5.52 -17.19
N ALA A 18 -0.68 -6.17 -18.09
CA ALA A 18 -1.33 -5.53 -19.24
C ALA A 18 -2.37 -4.47 -18.84
N VAL A 19 -2.97 -4.56 -17.66
CA VAL A 19 -3.92 -3.56 -17.14
C VAL A 19 -3.28 -2.18 -17.05
N PHE A 20 -1.95 -2.11 -16.87
CA PHE A 20 -1.19 -0.87 -16.75
C PHE A 20 -0.72 -0.29 -18.10
N HIS A 21 -1.13 -0.82 -19.26
CA HIS A 21 -0.64 -0.33 -20.55
C HIS A 21 -0.73 1.19 -20.70
N SER A 22 -1.88 1.78 -20.36
CA SER A 22 -2.08 3.24 -20.45
C SER A 22 -1.22 4.01 -19.44
N MET A 23 -1.12 3.52 -18.21
CA MET A 23 -0.32 4.13 -17.15
C MET A 23 1.18 4.05 -17.47
N SER A 24 1.66 2.90 -17.90
CA SER A 24 3.06 2.70 -18.29
C SER A 24 3.44 3.65 -19.43
N ARG A 25 2.63 3.72 -20.49
CA ARG A 25 2.86 4.68 -21.58
C ARG A 25 2.88 6.12 -21.10
N TYR A 26 1.95 6.49 -20.23
CA TYR A 26 1.85 7.85 -19.72
C TYR A 26 3.10 8.23 -18.90
N LEU A 27 3.47 7.39 -17.92
CA LEU A 27 4.62 7.62 -17.06
C LEU A 27 5.95 7.59 -17.84
N THR A 28 6.09 6.67 -18.81
CA THR A 28 7.30 6.61 -19.65
C THR A 28 7.45 7.86 -20.53
N ARG A 29 6.35 8.40 -21.07
CA ARG A 29 6.39 9.68 -21.82
C ARG A 29 6.84 10.86 -20.94
N LEU A 30 6.60 10.80 -19.66
CA LEU A 30 7.06 11.80 -18.70
C LEU A 30 8.50 11.53 -18.21
N GLY A 31 9.18 10.50 -18.72
CA GLY A 31 10.57 10.17 -18.40
C GLY A 31 10.75 9.23 -17.21
N CYS A 32 9.70 8.52 -16.76
CA CYS A 32 9.80 7.51 -15.70
C CYS A 32 10.22 6.15 -16.27
N SER A 33 11.13 5.46 -15.59
CA SER A 33 11.41 4.02 -15.85
C SER A 33 10.34 3.18 -15.17
N VAL A 34 9.53 2.45 -15.96
CA VAL A 34 8.37 1.71 -15.47
C VAL A 34 8.63 0.21 -15.57
N TYR A 35 8.39 -0.49 -14.49
CA TYR A 35 8.42 -1.94 -14.35
C TYR A 35 7.04 -2.43 -13.92
N SER A 36 6.69 -3.65 -14.31
CA SER A 36 5.45 -4.30 -13.88
C SER A 36 5.65 -5.80 -13.77
N LEU A 37 4.87 -6.43 -12.90
CA LEU A 37 4.93 -7.86 -12.59
C LEU A 37 3.55 -8.48 -12.75
N SER A 38 3.46 -9.59 -13.47
CA SER A 38 2.27 -10.45 -13.47
C SER A 38 2.34 -11.44 -12.32
N LEU A 39 1.47 -11.26 -11.32
CA LEU A 39 1.31 -12.18 -10.19
C LEU A 39 0.62 -13.47 -10.66
N THR A 40 1.08 -14.63 -10.19
CA THR A 40 0.55 -15.95 -10.60
C THR A 40 0.41 -16.90 -9.41
N PRO A 41 -0.77 -17.51 -9.22
CA PRO A 41 -2.06 -17.23 -9.86
C PRO A 41 -2.66 -15.89 -9.40
N ASN A 42 -3.29 -15.17 -10.33
CA ASN A 42 -3.83 -13.82 -10.07
C ASN A 42 -5.30 -13.82 -9.58
N ASN A 43 -5.90 -14.98 -9.40
CA ASN A 43 -7.35 -15.16 -9.24
C ASN A 43 -7.80 -15.43 -7.80
N GLY A 44 -6.92 -15.20 -6.81
CA GLY A 44 -7.20 -15.38 -5.40
C GLY A 44 -7.10 -16.84 -4.90
N HIS A 45 -6.66 -17.79 -5.71
CA HIS A 45 -6.46 -19.19 -5.28
C HIS A 45 -5.34 -19.35 -4.23
N LEU A 46 -4.38 -18.44 -4.21
CA LEU A 46 -3.36 -18.37 -3.15
C LEU A 46 -3.66 -17.19 -2.20
N GLY A 47 -3.14 -17.29 -0.98
CA GLY A 47 -3.09 -16.19 -0.05
C GLY A 47 -2.20 -15.04 -0.57
N LEU A 48 -2.50 -13.82 -0.15
CA LEU A 48 -1.84 -12.61 -0.63
C LEU A 48 -0.37 -12.53 -0.21
N GLU A 49 0.00 -13.19 0.90
CA GLU A 49 1.38 -13.34 1.35
C GLU A 49 2.26 -14.07 0.33
N TYR A 50 1.73 -15.09 -0.35
CA TYR A 50 2.46 -15.80 -1.42
C TYR A 50 2.69 -14.91 -2.64
N LEU A 51 1.71 -14.06 -2.96
CA LEU A 51 1.85 -13.08 -4.05
C LEU A 51 2.87 -11.98 -3.67
N ALA A 52 2.92 -11.58 -2.40
CA ALA A 52 3.91 -10.65 -1.91
C ALA A 52 5.34 -11.21 -1.96
N VAL A 53 5.53 -12.52 -1.77
CA VAL A 53 6.82 -13.19 -2.00
C VAL A 53 7.25 -13.09 -3.47
N GLN A 54 6.31 -13.17 -4.42
CA GLN A 54 6.65 -12.95 -5.84
C GLN A 54 7.12 -11.52 -6.09
N VAL A 55 6.50 -10.51 -5.45
CA VAL A 55 6.98 -9.12 -5.50
C VAL A 55 8.39 -9.02 -4.94
N SER A 56 8.66 -9.62 -3.77
CA SER A 56 9.99 -9.63 -3.15
C SER A 56 11.06 -10.24 -4.05
N ASN A 57 10.76 -11.40 -4.66
CA ASN A 57 11.68 -12.09 -5.58
C ASN A 57 11.93 -11.27 -6.85
N TYR A 58 10.87 -10.64 -7.40
CA TYR A 58 11.00 -9.77 -8.57
C TYR A 58 11.88 -8.56 -8.27
N VAL A 59 11.68 -7.91 -7.12
CA VAL A 59 12.51 -6.78 -6.68
C VAL A 59 13.98 -7.21 -6.55
N ALA A 60 14.24 -8.34 -5.90
CA ALA A 60 15.60 -8.85 -5.72
C ALA A 60 16.32 -9.19 -7.04
N SER A 61 15.57 -9.59 -8.08
CA SER A 61 16.13 -9.91 -9.40
C SER A 61 16.25 -8.71 -10.35
N THR A 62 15.46 -7.64 -10.10
CA THR A 62 15.32 -6.50 -11.04
C THR A 62 16.12 -5.28 -10.59
N PHE A 63 16.16 -5.02 -9.28
CA PHE A 63 16.81 -3.84 -8.71
C PHE A 63 18.07 -4.24 -7.95
N SER A 64 19.09 -3.39 -8.01
CA SER A 64 20.32 -3.61 -7.23
C SER A 64 20.01 -3.55 -5.71
N PRO A 65 20.78 -4.28 -4.87
CA PRO A 65 20.61 -4.19 -3.43
C PRO A 65 20.66 -2.73 -2.93
N GLY A 66 19.64 -2.32 -2.19
CA GLY A 66 19.52 -0.95 -1.67
C GLY A 66 19.09 0.10 -2.71
N GLN A 67 18.90 -0.27 -3.98
CA GLN A 67 18.40 0.68 -4.98
C GLN A 67 16.99 1.16 -4.61
N PRO A 68 16.76 2.48 -4.47
CA PRO A 68 15.45 3.01 -4.19
C PRO A 68 14.52 2.89 -5.41
N PHE A 69 13.25 2.57 -5.16
CA PHE A 69 12.20 2.57 -6.17
C PHE A 69 10.87 3.05 -5.58
N ASP A 70 9.94 3.42 -6.46
CA ASP A 70 8.57 3.79 -6.11
C ASP A 70 7.64 2.62 -6.42
N LEU A 71 6.62 2.39 -5.60
CA LEU A 71 5.71 1.26 -5.70
C LEU A 71 4.28 1.74 -5.92
N VAL A 72 3.60 1.16 -6.91
CA VAL A 72 2.19 1.46 -7.19
C VAL A 72 1.40 0.15 -7.20
N GLY A 73 0.41 0.02 -6.32
CA GLY A 73 -0.45 -1.15 -6.25
C GLY A 73 -1.91 -0.83 -6.59
N PHE A 74 -2.51 -1.57 -7.51
CA PHE A 74 -3.91 -1.44 -7.88
C PHE A 74 -4.77 -2.52 -7.21
N SER A 75 -5.88 -2.13 -6.57
CA SER A 75 -6.86 -3.06 -6.01
C SER A 75 -6.19 -4.08 -5.06
N MET A 76 -6.33 -5.38 -5.29
CA MET A 76 -5.61 -6.45 -4.58
C MET A 76 -4.09 -6.20 -4.55
N GLY A 77 -3.53 -5.67 -5.63
CA GLY A 77 -2.09 -5.38 -5.74
C GLY A 77 -1.60 -4.38 -4.70
N GLY A 78 -2.44 -3.45 -4.24
CA GLY A 78 -2.09 -2.54 -3.14
C GLY A 78 -1.98 -3.26 -1.80
N ILE A 79 -2.82 -4.28 -1.54
CA ILE A 79 -2.75 -5.10 -0.33
C ILE A 79 -1.52 -6.03 -0.36
N VAL A 80 -1.25 -6.66 -1.51
CA VAL A 80 -0.03 -7.46 -1.74
C VAL A 80 1.22 -6.60 -1.51
N SER A 81 1.23 -5.38 -2.06
CA SER A 81 2.32 -4.42 -1.88
C SER A 81 2.49 -3.98 -0.42
N ARG A 82 1.39 -3.79 0.33
CA ARG A 82 1.46 -3.52 1.77
C ARG A 82 2.16 -4.65 2.51
N TYR A 83 1.78 -5.90 2.24
CA TYR A 83 2.42 -7.05 2.88
C TYR A 83 3.92 -7.09 2.56
N TYR A 84 4.31 -6.85 1.30
CA TYR A 84 5.71 -6.73 0.92
C TYR A 84 6.45 -5.65 1.73
N VAL A 85 5.86 -4.45 1.83
CA VAL A 85 6.46 -3.32 2.56
C VAL A 85 6.55 -3.60 4.06
N GLN A 86 5.48 -4.09 4.67
CA GLN A 86 5.35 -4.22 6.12
C GLN A 86 6.00 -5.52 6.68
N ARG A 87 6.08 -6.60 5.88
CA ARG A 87 6.51 -7.94 6.34
C ARG A 87 7.74 -8.49 5.64
N LEU A 88 8.02 -8.09 4.39
CA LEU A 88 9.10 -8.68 3.57
C LEU A 88 10.26 -7.72 3.29
N GLY A 89 10.40 -6.66 4.10
CA GLY A 89 11.55 -5.76 4.04
C GLY A 89 11.46 -4.66 2.97
N GLY A 90 10.34 -4.51 2.27
CA GLY A 90 10.17 -3.50 1.21
C GLY A 90 10.38 -2.06 1.70
N LEU A 91 10.15 -1.81 3.00
CA LEU A 91 10.37 -0.51 3.63
C LEU A 91 11.79 0.05 3.44
N ALA A 92 12.79 -0.81 3.26
CA ALA A 92 14.19 -0.37 3.10
C ALA A 92 14.43 0.32 1.74
N GLN A 93 13.74 -0.12 0.69
CA GLN A 93 13.98 0.32 -0.68
C GLN A 93 12.86 1.20 -1.25
N VAL A 94 11.61 0.96 -0.88
CA VAL A 94 10.46 1.75 -1.34
C VAL A 94 10.55 3.17 -0.78
N LYS A 95 10.41 4.19 -1.64
CA LYS A 95 10.42 5.61 -1.23
C LYS A 95 9.04 6.22 -1.27
N ARG A 96 8.29 5.97 -2.33
CA ARG A 96 6.88 6.34 -2.43
C ARG A 96 6.05 5.09 -2.60
N PHE A 97 4.96 5.02 -1.89
CA PHE A 97 4.00 3.93 -2.03
C PHE A 97 2.63 4.50 -2.35
N VAL A 98 2.16 4.26 -3.56
CA VAL A 98 0.84 4.70 -4.03
C VAL A 98 -0.08 3.50 -4.16
N THR A 99 -1.25 3.55 -3.56
CA THR A 99 -2.29 2.55 -3.80
C THR A 99 -3.45 3.18 -4.58
N ILE A 100 -4.02 2.40 -5.48
CA ILE A 100 -5.13 2.81 -6.34
C ILE A 100 -6.31 1.88 -6.06
N ALA A 101 -7.40 2.42 -5.53
CA ALA A 101 -8.64 1.68 -5.26
C ALA A 101 -8.37 0.34 -4.54
N SER A 102 -7.56 0.35 -3.48
CA SER A 102 -7.15 -0.85 -2.74
C SER A 102 -7.98 -1.01 -1.46
N PRO A 103 -8.52 -2.22 -1.17
CA PRO A 103 -9.41 -2.43 -0.02
C PRO A 103 -8.63 -2.59 1.29
N HIS A 104 -8.05 -1.51 1.81
CA HIS A 104 -7.23 -1.53 3.02
C HIS A 104 -8.01 -1.96 4.28
N GLN A 105 -9.32 -1.70 4.30
CA GLN A 105 -10.23 -2.15 5.35
C GLN A 105 -11.12 -3.33 4.89
N GLY A 106 -10.81 -3.90 3.72
CA GLY A 106 -11.56 -4.98 3.10
C GLY A 106 -12.67 -4.49 2.18
N THR A 107 -13.30 -5.43 1.48
CA THR A 107 -14.47 -5.17 0.64
C THR A 107 -15.53 -6.26 0.80
N TRP A 108 -16.81 -5.86 0.87
CA TRP A 108 -17.92 -6.80 0.92
C TRP A 108 -18.02 -7.68 -0.34
N ILE A 109 -17.51 -7.21 -1.49
CA ILE A 109 -17.48 -8.01 -2.73
C ILE A 109 -16.63 -9.28 -2.57
N ALA A 110 -15.66 -9.28 -1.66
CA ALA A 110 -14.82 -10.45 -1.39
C ALA A 110 -15.57 -11.66 -0.80
N TYR A 111 -16.79 -11.47 -0.29
CA TYR A 111 -17.65 -12.57 0.13
C TYR A 111 -18.21 -13.38 -1.04
N GLY A 112 -18.14 -12.87 -2.26
CA GLY A 112 -18.54 -13.60 -3.47
C GLY A 112 -17.65 -14.79 -3.83
N SER A 113 -16.54 -15.02 -3.09
CA SER A 113 -15.61 -16.13 -3.35
C SER A 113 -15.00 -16.67 -2.05
N GLU A 114 -14.86 -17.98 -1.96
CA GLU A 114 -14.22 -18.67 -0.83
C GLU A 114 -12.71 -18.90 -1.03
N ARG A 115 -12.14 -18.40 -2.11
CA ARG A 115 -10.71 -18.50 -2.41
C ARG A 115 -9.89 -17.79 -1.32
N PRO A 116 -8.73 -18.33 -0.91
CA PRO A 116 -7.94 -17.77 0.19
C PRO A 116 -7.65 -16.28 0.08
N GLY A 117 -7.18 -15.80 -1.07
CA GLY A 117 -6.90 -14.38 -1.29
C GLY A 117 -8.15 -13.49 -1.21
N CYS A 118 -9.33 -14.01 -1.65
CA CYS A 118 -10.59 -13.28 -1.50
C CYS A 118 -11.00 -13.23 -0.02
N ARG A 119 -10.89 -14.32 0.72
CA ARG A 119 -11.18 -14.34 2.17
C ARG A 119 -10.32 -13.34 2.93
N GLN A 120 -9.05 -13.22 2.57
CA GLN A 120 -8.13 -12.25 3.17
C GLN A 120 -8.51 -10.78 2.88
N MET A 121 -9.22 -10.51 1.78
CA MET A 121 -9.73 -9.16 1.47
C MET A 121 -11.12 -8.87 2.05
N ARG A 122 -11.72 -9.78 2.84
CA ARG A 122 -12.99 -9.50 3.54
C ARG A 122 -12.77 -8.51 4.68
N PRO A 123 -13.74 -7.62 4.95
CA PRO A 123 -13.68 -6.74 6.12
C PRO A 123 -13.47 -7.55 7.41
N GLY A 124 -12.51 -7.11 8.22
CA GLY A 124 -12.22 -7.74 9.51
C GLY A 124 -11.50 -9.09 9.41
N SER A 125 -10.96 -9.49 8.24
CA SER A 125 -10.11 -10.68 8.14
C SER A 125 -8.86 -10.55 9.00
N ASP A 126 -8.37 -11.67 9.56
CA ASP A 126 -7.15 -11.70 10.37
C ASP A 126 -5.95 -11.12 9.61
N PHE A 127 -5.89 -11.37 8.29
CA PHE A 127 -4.85 -10.85 7.43
C PHE A 127 -4.83 -9.31 7.37
N LEU A 128 -6.00 -8.68 7.19
CA LEU A 128 -6.09 -7.21 7.17
C LEU A 128 -5.93 -6.62 8.56
N GLN A 129 -6.42 -7.30 9.61
CA GLN A 129 -6.20 -6.88 10.99
C GLN A 129 -4.71 -6.87 11.32
N ASP A 130 -3.95 -7.92 10.98
CA ASP A 130 -2.50 -7.97 11.15
C ASP A 130 -1.80 -6.79 10.44
N LEU A 131 -2.12 -6.53 9.18
CA LEU A 131 -1.54 -5.39 8.45
C LEU A 131 -1.95 -4.03 9.03
N ASN A 132 -3.13 -3.93 9.61
CA ASN A 132 -3.63 -2.66 10.16
C ASN A 132 -3.09 -2.37 11.57
N GLN A 133 -2.62 -3.39 12.33
CA GLN A 133 -2.02 -3.20 13.65
C GLN A 133 -0.78 -2.30 13.62
N ASP A 134 0.02 -2.39 12.58
CA ASP A 134 1.24 -1.60 12.41
C ASP A 134 1.20 -0.69 11.17
N ALA A 135 0.02 -0.24 10.77
CA ALA A 135 -0.16 0.66 9.63
C ALA A 135 0.71 1.94 9.72
N GLU A 136 1.03 2.39 10.94
CA GLU A 136 1.91 3.53 11.21
C GLU A 136 3.30 3.39 10.57
N ILE A 137 3.77 2.17 10.31
CA ILE A 137 5.06 1.96 9.64
C ILE A 137 5.09 2.59 8.23
N LEU A 138 3.93 2.71 7.58
CA LEU A 138 3.80 3.33 6.27
C LEU A 138 4.04 4.84 6.31
N SER A 139 3.96 5.49 7.48
CA SER A 139 4.32 6.91 7.64
C SER A 139 5.81 7.18 7.40
N ARG A 140 6.63 6.14 7.37
CA ARG A 140 8.07 6.23 7.04
C ARG A 140 8.32 6.35 5.53
N LEU A 141 7.26 6.25 4.73
CA LEU A 141 7.24 6.41 3.27
C LEU A 141 6.36 7.59 2.90
N ASP A 142 6.53 8.13 1.69
CA ASP A 142 5.51 8.98 1.09
C ASP A 142 4.35 8.09 0.62
N PHE A 143 3.44 7.76 1.55
CA PHE A 143 2.29 6.91 1.28
C PHE A 143 1.09 7.73 0.79
N THR A 144 0.46 7.28 -0.30
CA THR A 144 -0.75 7.90 -0.84
C THR A 144 -1.77 6.85 -1.27
N SER A 145 -3.02 6.99 -0.82
CA SER A 145 -4.16 6.21 -1.31
C SER A 145 -4.99 7.05 -2.28
N ILE A 146 -5.04 6.65 -3.55
CA ILE A 146 -5.90 7.22 -4.59
C ILE A 146 -7.15 6.37 -4.69
N TRP A 147 -8.33 6.95 -4.60
CA TRP A 147 -9.58 6.21 -4.59
C TRP A 147 -10.72 6.99 -5.24
N THR A 148 -11.81 6.31 -5.57
CA THR A 148 -13.03 6.94 -6.08
C THR A 148 -14.24 6.63 -5.20
N PRO A 149 -15.07 7.63 -4.85
CA PRO A 149 -16.33 7.38 -4.15
C PRO A 149 -17.34 6.53 -4.97
N LEU A 150 -17.10 6.38 -6.27
CA LEU A 150 -17.95 5.63 -7.20
C LEU A 150 -17.52 4.19 -7.38
N ASP A 151 -16.63 3.68 -6.51
CA ASP A 151 -16.12 2.31 -6.60
C ASP A 151 -17.18 1.30 -6.18
N LEU A 152 -17.55 0.39 -7.09
CA LEU A 152 -18.49 -0.69 -6.83
C LEU A 152 -17.80 -2.05 -6.59
N MET A 153 -16.47 -2.09 -6.67
CA MET A 153 -15.68 -3.28 -6.34
C MET A 153 -15.07 -3.17 -4.94
N ILE A 154 -14.75 -1.97 -4.50
CA ILE A 154 -14.36 -1.70 -3.13
C ILE A 154 -15.58 -1.14 -2.41
N VAL A 155 -16.23 -1.98 -1.61
CA VAL A 155 -17.48 -1.64 -0.92
C VAL A 155 -17.32 -1.85 0.59
N PRO A 156 -17.47 -0.79 1.38
CA PRO A 156 -17.68 0.61 1.00
C PRO A 156 -16.41 1.22 0.37
N ALA A 157 -16.56 2.20 -0.52
CA ALA A 157 -15.45 2.80 -1.27
C ALA A 157 -14.39 3.44 -0.37
N ASN A 158 -14.77 3.97 0.79
CA ASN A 158 -13.87 4.51 1.80
C ASN A 158 -13.01 3.44 2.51
N SER A 159 -13.21 2.14 2.24
CA SER A 159 -12.29 1.08 2.66
C SER A 159 -10.88 1.25 2.07
N SER A 160 -10.74 2.08 1.05
CA SER A 160 -9.44 2.46 0.48
C SER A 160 -8.67 3.45 1.34
N LEU A 161 -9.29 4.05 2.37
CA LEU A 161 -8.63 5.00 3.25
C LEU A 161 -7.71 4.31 4.26
N MET A 162 -6.62 4.99 4.59
CA MET A 162 -5.67 4.59 5.61
C MET A 162 -5.54 5.69 6.68
N PRO A 163 -5.23 5.34 7.93
CA PRO A 163 -5.05 6.33 9.00
C PRO A 163 -3.77 7.16 8.84
N VAL A 164 -2.89 6.77 7.90
CA VAL A 164 -1.60 7.39 7.64
C VAL A 164 -1.45 7.78 6.17
N GLY A 165 -0.54 8.69 5.89
CA GLY A 165 -0.26 9.18 4.54
C GLY A 165 -1.32 10.13 4.00
N GLN A 166 -1.37 10.26 2.68
CA GLN A 166 -2.31 11.12 1.98
C GLN A 166 -3.47 10.32 1.37
N SER A 167 -4.65 10.92 1.37
CA SER A 167 -5.83 10.40 0.68
C SER A 167 -6.21 11.33 -0.46
N VAL A 168 -6.26 10.80 -1.69
CA VAL A 168 -6.57 11.55 -2.91
C VAL A 168 -7.85 10.99 -3.53
N PRO A 169 -9.00 11.60 -3.26
CA PRO A 169 -10.25 11.23 -3.93
C PRO A 169 -10.26 11.74 -5.37
N ILE A 170 -10.65 10.90 -6.32
CA ILE A 170 -10.85 11.28 -7.73
C ILE A 170 -12.20 10.77 -8.23
N TRP A 171 -12.80 11.50 -9.17
CA TRP A 171 -14.14 11.17 -9.68
C TRP A 171 -14.02 10.33 -10.95
N VAL A 172 -13.68 9.05 -10.78
CA VAL A 172 -13.60 8.06 -11.86
C VAL A 172 -14.77 7.09 -11.70
N PRO A 173 -15.61 6.89 -12.73
CA PRO A 173 -16.91 6.21 -12.58
C PRO A 173 -16.83 4.69 -12.43
N SER A 174 -15.63 4.09 -12.53
CA SER A 174 -15.48 2.64 -12.47
C SER A 174 -14.14 2.23 -11.86
N HIS A 175 -14.15 1.18 -11.05
CA HIS A 175 -12.95 0.55 -10.50
C HIS A 175 -11.90 0.22 -11.58
N ALA A 176 -12.33 -0.41 -12.68
CA ALA A 176 -11.43 -0.80 -13.76
C ALA A 176 -10.77 0.41 -14.46
N TRP A 177 -11.43 1.55 -14.49
CA TRP A 177 -10.89 2.75 -15.12
C TRP A 177 -9.87 3.49 -14.24
N MET A 178 -9.77 3.12 -12.95
CA MET A 178 -8.81 3.73 -12.03
C MET A 178 -7.34 3.59 -12.48
N VAL A 179 -7.02 2.69 -13.38
CA VAL A 179 -5.65 2.50 -13.91
C VAL A 179 -5.41 3.14 -15.27
N SER A 180 -6.45 3.67 -15.91
CA SER A 180 -6.37 4.20 -17.30
C SER A 180 -6.97 5.60 -17.49
N HIS A 181 -7.85 6.04 -16.58
CA HIS A 181 -8.51 7.34 -16.67
C HIS A 181 -7.50 8.49 -16.52
N PRO A 182 -7.61 9.58 -17.32
CA PRO A 182 -6.65 10.69 -17.25
C PRO A 182 -6.43 11.28 -15.86
N GLN A 183 -7.48 11.43 -15.06
CA GLN A 183 -7.37 11.91 -13.67
C GLN A 183 -6.50 10.99 -12.81
N SER A 184 -6.65 9.66 -12.96
CA SER A 184 -5.83 8.68 -12.23
C SER A 184 -4.36 8.76 -12.66
N LEU A 185 -4.12 8.84 -13.97
CA LEU A 185 -2.77 8.92 -14.53
C LEU A 185 -2.06 10.19 -14.03
N GLN A 186 -2.76 11.33 -14.03
CA GLN A 186 -2.23 12.59 -13.50
C GLN A 186 -1.98 12.53 -11.99
N ALA A 187 -2.92 11.97 -11.21
CA ALA A 187 -2.77 11.83 -9.76
C ALA A 187 -1.55 10.97 -9.41
N VAL A 188 -1.39 9.80 -10.05
CA VAL A 188 -0.21 8.93 -9.85
C VAL A 188 1.07 9.66 -10.22
N ALA A 189 1.14 10.30 -11.40
CA ALA A 189 2.34 11.02 -11.81
C ALA A 189 2.68 12.16 -10.83
N SER A 190 1.69 12.90 -10.33
CA SER A 190 1.88 13.94 -9.32
C SER A 190 2.48 13.39 -8.03
N CYS A 191 1.94 12.27 -7.50
CA CYS A 191 2.48 11.61 -6.31
C CYS A 191 3.95 11.19 -6.52
N LEU A 192 4.28 10.62 -7.69
CA LEU A 192 5.63 10.14 -8.01
C LEU A 192 6.65 11.27 -8.27
N GLN A 193 6.20 12.48 -8.59
CA GLN A 193 7.05 13.66 -8.85
C GLN A 193 7.20 14.59 -7.65
N THR A 194 6.34 14.49 -6.66
CA THR A 194 6.43 15.32 -5.44
C THR A 194 7.78 15.10 -4.77
N PRO A 195 8.48 16.16 -4.30
CA PRO A 195 9.69 16.00 -3.52
C PRO A 195 9.42 15.08 -2.31
N LEU A 196 10.35 14.16 -2.03
CA LEU A 196 10.23 13.31 -0.83
C LEU A 196 10.17 14.20 0.41
N GLN A 197 9.21 13.96 1.27
CA GLN A 197 9.20 14.58 2.58
C GLN A 197 10.44 14.08 3.34
N VAL A 198 11.30 15.01 3.73
CA VAL A 198 12.42 14.67 4.62
C VAL A 198 11.78 14.34 5.97
N SER A 199 11.71 13.05 6.29
CA SER A 199 11.37 12.65 7.64
C SER A 199 12.47 13.18 8.56
N VAL A 200 12.18 14.28 9.25
CA VAL A 200 13.01 14.71 10.39
C VAL A 200 12.83 13.61 11.43
N PRO A 201 13.89 12.91 11.85
CA PRO A 201 13.78 12.00 12.95
C PRO A 201 13.22 12.79 14.14
N SER A 202 12.10 12.37 14.69
CA SER A 202 11.62 12.94 15.94
C SER A 202 12.57 12.46 17.06
N ASP A 203 13.67 13.18 17.27
CA ASP A 203 14.44 13.12 18.49
C ASP A 203 13.59 13.69 19.64
N ARG A 204 12.52 12.99 20.00
CA ARG A 204 11.96 13.10 21.34
C ARG A 204 12.69 12.09 22.20
N PRO A 205 13.51 12.53 23.15
CA PRO A 205 14.00 11.66 24.19
C PRO A 205 12.78 11.02 24.85
N LEU A 206 12.81 9.72 25.03
CA LEU A 206 11.88 9.03 25.92
C LEU A 206 12.10 9.63 27.32
N GLU A 207 11.28 10.59 27.69
CA GLU A 207 11.20 11.04 29.07
C GLU A 207 10.81 9.83 29.91
N GLN A 208 11.80 9.31 30.63
CA GLN A 208 11.61 8.32 31.66
C GLN A 208 10.75 8.93 32.75
N SER A 209 9.45 8.66 32.69
CA SER A 209 8.58 8.90 33.85
C SER A 209 9.01 7.98 34.99
N ARG A 210 10.02 8.43 35.75
CA ARG A 210 10.33 7.92 37.09
C ARG A 210 9.37 8.58 38.06
N ASP A 211 8.14 8.26 38.06
CA ASP A 211 7.28 8.44 39.21
C ASP A 211 7.25 7.14 40.00
N ARG A 212 8.21 7.05 40.94
CA ARG A 212 8.13 6.14 42.07
C ARG A 212 7.01 6.64 42.95
N GLN A 213 5.82 6.15 42.82
CA GLN A 213 4.80 6.23 43.84
C GLN A 213 5.26 5.37 45.02
N LYS A 214 5.82 6.06 46.04
CA LYS A 214 6.09 5.48 47.36
C LYS A 214 4.74 5.13 48.01
N TRP A 215 4.49 3.84 48.20
CA TRP A 215 3.44 3.33 49.06
C TRP A 215 3.86 3.55 50.52
N PRO A 216 3.05 4.18 51.39
CA PRO A 216 3.36 4.25 52.80
C PRO A 216 3.07 2.89 53.46
N LEU A 217 4.11 2.28 54.01
CA LEU A 217 3.97 1.28 55.03
C LEU A 217 3.74 2.05 56.33
N ASP A 218 2.55 2.00 56.85
CA ASP A 218 2.38 2.22 58.30
C ASP A 218 1.47 1.13 58.84
N GLY A 219 2.08 0.32 59.69
CA GLY A 219 1.41 -0.60 60.55
C GLY A 219 1.40 -0.01 61.93
N SER A 220 0.27 -0.02 62.60
CA SER A 220 0.18 -0.37 64.02
C SER A 220 -1.20 -0.12 64.60
N ARG A 221 -1.74 -1.19 65.18
CA ARG A 221 -2.47 -1.29 66.46
C ARG A 221 -3.77 -0.45 66.60
N THR A 222 -4.83 -1.08 66.83
CA THR A 222 -5.32 -1.83 68.02
C THR A 222 -6.54 -2.64 67.66
#